data_23476444b00ead2bdc0c264948e19dc3
#
_entry.id   23476444b00ead2bdc0c264948e19dc3
#
_cell.length_a   1.000
_cell.length_b   1.000
_cell.length_c   1.000
_cell.angle_alpha   90.00
_cell.angle_beta   90.00
_cell.angle_gamma   90.00
#
_symmetry.space_group_name_H-M   'P 1'
#
loop_
_entity.id
_entity.type
_entity.pdbx_description
1 polymer ?
#
loop_
_entity_poly.entity_id
_entity_poly.type
_entity_poly.pdbx_seq_one_letter_code
_entity_poly.pdbx_strand_id
1 'polypeptide(L)'
;MIEEIARVCMSSSLIPSVNKLGSLPVQIAGSEELKQKYLTRLAKGEGGFSYCLSEPEAGSDAANQKTRAVRDGDDWVLNGVKRWITNAGVSEYYTVIAVTDPEQRTRGMSAFVVEKSDEGVSFGAPEKKLGIKGSPTCEVYLDNVRIPGDRIIGAEGEGFEIAMKTLDHTRITIAAQAVGVAQGALDYALGYAKEREQFGRPIADNQGLQFLLADMGMKVEAARQLTYAAAGRSERGDKDLTFFGASAKCFASDVAMQVTTDAVQVLGGYGYTRDYPVERMMRDAKITQIYEGTNQIQRVVMSRALLK
;
A
#
# COMPACT_ATOMS: atom_id res chain seq x y z
N MET A 1 -12.26 0.22 -9.27
CA MET A 1 -11.37 -0.82 -9.82
C MET A 1 -10.63 -1.58 -8.72
N ILE A 2 -9.76 -0.95 -7.89
CA ILE A 2 -8.95 -1.63 -6.85
C ILE A 2 -9.83 -2.40 -5.87
N GLU A 3 -10.92 -1.81 -5.39
CA GLU A 3 -11.90 -2.44 -4.51
C GLU A 3 -12.45 -3.74 -5.12
N GLU A 4 -12.90 -3.72 -6.37
CA GLU A 4 -13.49 -4.90 -7.03
C GLU A 4 -12.48 -6.01 -7.29
N ILE A 5 -11.23 -5.66 -7.60
CA ILE A 5 -10.16 -6.66 -7.72
C ILE A 5 -9.87 -7.29 -6.35
N ALA A 6 -9.76 -6.45 -5.30
CA ALA A 6 -9.47 -6.91 -3.95
C ALA A 6 -10.59 -7.78 -3.35
N ARG A 7 -11.85 -7.56 -3.77
CA ARG A 7 -13.02 -8.37 -3.41
C ARG A 7 -12.84 -9.85 -3.76
N VAL A 8 -12.14 -10.13 -4.85
CA VAL A 8 -11.87 -11.49 -5.33
C VAL A 8 -10.47 -11.95 -4.94
N CYS A 9 -9.46 -11.10 -5.17
CA CYS A 9 -8.06 -11.43 -4.90
C CYS A 9 -7.27 -10.18 -4.49
N MET A 10 -6.95 -10.11 -3.21
CA MET A 10 -6.21 -8.98 -2.67
C MET A 10 -4.80 -8.88 -3.25
N SER A 11 -4.11 -10.00 -3.51
CA SER A 11 -2.79 -9.99 -4.15
C SER A 11 -2.82 -9.34 -5.54
N SER A 12 -3.85 -9.62 -6.34
CA SER A 12 -4.00 -9.04 -7.69
C SER A 12 -4.27 -7.55 -7.65
N SER A 13 -4.93 -7.04 -6.61
CA SER A 13 -5.17 -5.60 -6.46
C SER A 13 -3.89 -4.79 -6.23
N LEU A 14 -2.80 -5.45 -5.82
CA LEU A 14 -1.49 -4.81 -5.67
C LEU A 14 -0.85 -4.43 -7.01
N ILE A 15 -1.22 -5.07 -8.12
CA ILE A 15 -0.69 -4.73 -9.45
C ILE A 15 -0.94 -3.24 -9.76
N PRO A 16 -2.20 -2.75 -9.82
CA PRO A 16 -2.44 -1.32 -10.04
C PRO A 16 -2.04 -0.44 -8.86
N SER A 17 -2.14 -0.94 -7.62
CA SER A 17 -1.87 -0.14 -6.43
C SER A 17 -0.40 0.23 -6.30
N VAL A 18 0.50 -0.74 -6.49
CA VAL A 18 1.95 -0.51 -6.38
C VAL A 18 2.47 0.30 -7.55
N ASN A 19 1.96 0.06 -8.75
CA ASN A 19 2.28 0.91 -9.91
C ASN A 19 1.90 2.37 -9.66
N LYS A 20 0.73 2.63 -9.08
CA LYS A 20 0.33 3.98 -8.67
C LYS A 20 1.28 4.53 -7.60
N LEU A 21 1.55 3.76 -6.53
CA LEU A 21 2.43 4.19 -5.44
C LEU A 21 3.82 4.56 -5.94
N GLY A 22 4.43 3.72 -6.78
CA GLY A 22 5.79 3.93 -7.27
C GLY A 22 5.90 5.02 -8.33
N SER A 23 4.88 5.22 -9.18
CA SER A 23 4.91 6.22 -10.25
C SER A 23 4.40 7.60 -9.83
N LEU A 24 3.62 7.69 -8.75
CA LEU A 24 3.02 8.95 -8.31
C LEU A 24 4.06 10.04 -7.97
N PRO A 25 5.23 9.76 -7.35
CA PRO A 25 6.29 10.75 -7.19
C PRO A 25 6.71 11.41 -8.49
N VAL A 26 6.89 10.62 -9.57
CA VAL A 26 7.22 11.13 -10.90
C VAL A 26 6.08 12.00 -11.45
N GLN A 27 4.82 11.59 -11.23
CA GLN A 27 3.66 12.38 -11.66
C GLN A 27 3.56 13.72 -10.92
N ILE A 28 3.84 13.74 -9.60
CA ILE A 28 3.72 14.93 -8.76
C ILE A 28 4.85 15.93 -9.02
N ALA A 29 6.09 15.46 -9.12
CA ALA A 29 7.29 16.31 -9.07
C ALA A 29 8.34 16.00 -10.13
N GLY A 30 8.15 15.00 -10.98
CA GLY A 30 9.09 14.69 -12.06
C GLY A 30 9.10 15.78 -13.14
N SER A 31 10.24 15.95 -13.79
CA SER A 31 10.35 16.77 -15.00
C SER A 31 9.47 16.21 -16.13
N GLU A 32 9.20 16.99 -17.14
CA GLU A 32 8.42 16.50 -18.29
C GLU A 32 9.13 15.36 -19.02
N GLU A 33 10.46 15.37 -19.07
CA GLU A 33 11.28 14.31 -19.63
C GLU A 33 11.13 13.00 -18.83
N LEU A 34 11.16 13.07 -17.49
CA LEU A 34 10.91 11.91 -16.62
C LEU A 34 9.50 11.35 -16.80
N LYS A 35 8.49 12.23 -16.85
CA LYS A 35 7.10 11.84 -17.08
C LYS A 35 6.94 11.13 -18.42
N GLN A 36 7.47 11.71 -19.50
CA GLN A 36 7.42 11.13 -20.84
C GLN A 36 8.17 9.80 -20.91
N LYS A 37 9.35 9.72 -20.31
CA LYS A 37 10.16 8.49 -20.33
C LYS A 37 9.47 7.35 -19.58
N TYR A 38 9.00 7.58 -18.34
CA TYR A 38 8.59 6.52 -17.46
C TYR A 38 7.07 6.29 -17.40
N LEU A 39 6.25 7.36 -17.37
CA LEU A 39 4.80 7.21 -17.26
C LEU A 39 4.19 6.73 -18.58
N THR A 40 4.76 7.12 -19.73
CA THR A 40 4.32 6.63 -21.04
C THR A 40 4.55 5.13 -21.18
N ARG A 41 5.72 4.64 -20.73
CA ARG A 41 6.03 3.19 -20.77
C ARG A 41 5.14 2.40 -19.80
N LEU A 42 4.92 2.94 -18.60
CA LEU A 42 3.98 2.35 -17.63
C LEU A 42 2.56 2.24 -18.21
N ALA A 43 2.06 3.31 -18.86
CA ALA A 43 0.74 3.32 -19.47
C ALA A 43 0.58 2.30 -20.61
N LYS A 44 1.67 1.99 -21.32
CA LYS A 44 1.71 0.93 -22.34
C LYS A 44 1.85 -0.48 -21.78
N GLY A 45 2.06 -0.63 -20.48
CA GLY A 45 2.36 -1.92 -19.86
C GLY A 45 3.79 -2.43 -20.10
N GLU A 46 4.72 -1.55 -20.50
CA GLU A 46 6.11 -1.84 -20.78
C GLU A 46 7.00 -1.76 -19.53
N GLY A 47 6.51 -2.21 -18.40
CA GLY A 47 7.19 -2.22 -17.11
C GLY A 47 6.30 -1.80 -15.97
N GLY A 48 6.78 -1.96 -14.75
CA GLY A 48 6.10 -1.61 -13.52
C GLY A 48 6.97 -0.74 -12.62
N PHE A 49 6.32 -0.07 -11.67
CA PHE A 49 6.98 0.71 -10.63
C PHE A 49 6.92 0.03 -9.27
N SER A 50 8.00 0.14 -8.50
CA SER A 50 8.03 -0.12 -7.07
C SER A 50 8.42 1.14 -6.29
N TYR A 51 8.12 1.15 -4.99
CA TYR A 51 8.36 2.30 -4.12
C TYR A 51 9.33 1.93 -2.99
N CYS A 52 10.50 2.56 -2.96
CA CYS A 52 11.59 2.26 -2.06
C CYS A 52 11.76 3.36 -1.01
N LEU A 53 10.88 3.36 0.01
CA LEU A 53 10.97 4.25 1.16
C LEU A 53 11.59 3.52 2.37
N SER A 54 10.98 2.41 2.78
CA SER A 54 11.34 1.71 4.02
C SER A 54 12.74 1.08 3.97
N GLU A 55 13.40 1.04 5.12
CA GLU A 55 14.70 0.39 5.34
C GLU A 55 14.63 -0.56 6.55
N PRO A 56 15.62 -1.43 6.77
CA PRO A 56 15.63 -2.33 7.92
C PRO A 56 15.38 -1.61 9.26
N GLU A 57 15.92 -0.40 9.43
CA GLU A 57 15.83 0.39 10.66
C GLU A 57 14.89 1.61 10.55
N ALA A 58 14.28 1.85 9.37
CA ALA A 58 13.41 2.99 9.10
C ALA A 58 12.07 2.55 8.48
N GLY A 59 11.15 2.14 9.35
CA GLY A 59 9.74 1.84 9.01
C GLY A 59 8.84 3.02 9.32
N SER A 60 8.23 3.02 10.51
CA SER A 60 7.40 4.15 10.99
C SER A 60 8.18 5.44 11.18
N ASP A 61 9.47 5.33 11.53
CA ASP A 61 10.42 6.45 11.54
C ASP A 61 11.07 6.62 10.16
N ALA A 62 10.23 7.00 9.17
CA ALA A 62 10.66 7.13 7.77
C ALA A 62 11.70 8.25 7.54
N ALA A 63 11.94 9.10 8.53
CA ALA A 63 12.96 10.14 8.47
C ALA A 63 14.37 9.63 8.84
N ASN A 64 14.48 8.44 9.44
CA ASN A 64 15.76 7.88 9.92
C ASN A 64 16.42 6.96 8.88
N GLN A 65 16.48 7.41 7.62
CA GLN A 65 17.04 6.60 6.53
C GLN A 65 18.57 6.58 6.54
N LYS A 66 19.13 5.47 6.08
CA LYS A 66 20.59 5.23 5.93
C LYS A 66 21.04 5.22 4.48
N THR A 67 20.16 4.92 3.52
CA THR A 67 20.46 4.96 2.09
C THR A 67 20.96 6.33 1.69
N ARG A 68 22.12 6.40 1.04
CA ARG A 68 22.78 7.64 0.63
C ARG A 68 22.72 7.79 -0.88
N ALA A 69 22.65 9.04 -1.33
CA ALA A 69 22.90 9.44 -2.70
C ALA A 69 23.94 10.56 -2.67
N VAL A 70 25.09 10.33 -3.29
CA VAL A 70 26.20 11.28 -3.33
C VAL A 70 26.38 11.74 -4.77
N ARG A 71 26.50 13.06 -4.97
CA ARG A 71 26.76 13.61 -6.29
C ARG A 71 28.20 13.33 -6.70
N ASP A 72 28.39 12.86 -7.93
CA ASP A 72 29.70 12.61 -8.53
C ASP A 72 29.70 13.11 -10.00
N GLY A 73 30.18 14.33 -10.18
CA GLY A 73 30.05 15.07 -11.43
C GLY A 73 28.57 15.40 -11.71
N ASP A 74 28.12 15.01 -12.91
CA ASP A 74 26.74 15.20 -13.33
C ASP A 74 25.79 14.06 -12.88
N ASP A 75 26.36 12.99 -12.25
CA ASP A 75 25.62 11.79 -11.84
C ASP A 75 25.36 11.76 -10.34
N TRP A 76 24.53 10.79 -9.92
CA TRP A 76 24.36 10.38 -8.53
C TRP A 76 24.84 8.95 -8.33
N VAL A 77 25.48 8.68 -7.19
CA VAL A 77 25.87 7.34 -6.74
C VAL A 77 25.08 6.98 -5.49
N LEU A 78 24.27 5.93 -5.60
CA LEU A 78 23.38 5.47 -4.52
C LEU A 78 23.97 4.23 -3.83
N ASN A 79 23.93 4.25 -2.49
CA ASN A 79 24.36 3.13 -1.66
C ASN A 79 23.36 2.92 -0.51
N GLY A 80 22.93 1.68 -0.28
CA GLY A 80 22.04 1.33 0.83
C GLY A 80 21.18 0.10 0.58
N VAL A 81 20.25 -0.12 1.51
CA VAL A 81 19.32 -1.26 1.45
C VAL A 81 17.90 -0.77 1.71
N LYS A 82 17.00 -1.11 0.82
CA LYS A 82 15.56 -0.89 0.99
C LYS A 82 14.85 -2.19 1.33
N ARG A 83 13.88 -2.12 2.25
CA ARG A 83 13.21 -3.31 2.77
C ARG A 83 11.70 -3.24 2.58
N TRP A 84 11.08 -4.41 2.50
CA TRP A 84 9.63 -4.58 2.29
C TRP A 84 9.14 -4.03 0.95
N ILE A 85 9.97 -4.10 -0.09
CA ILE A 85 9.64 -3.50 -1.38
C ILE A 85 8.75 -4.44 -2.18
N THR A 86 7.49 -4.05 -2.33
CA THR A 86 6.50 -4.80 -3.10
C THR A 86 6.87 -4.75 -4.58
N ASN A 87 6.79 -5.91 -5.24
CA ASN A 87 7.16 -6.15 -6.63
C ASN A 87 8.66 -5.93 -6.93
N ALA A 88 9.54 -5.83 -5.91
CA ALA A 88 10.98 -5.81 -6.13
C ALA A 88 11.43 -7.07 -6.87
N GLY A 89 12.33 -6.88 -7.83
CA GLY A 89 12.77 -7.93 -8.75
C GLY A 89 11.83 -8.21 -9.93
N VAL A 90 10.58 -7.75 -9.85
CA VAL A 90 9.58 -7.84 -10.93
C VAL A 90 9.42 -6.50 -11.66
N SER A 91 9.31 -5.40 -10.91
CA SER A 91 9.23 -4.05 -11.48
C SER A 91 10.50 -3.66 -12.23
N GLU A 92 10.34 -2.86 -13.27
CA GLU A 92 11.45 -2.30 -14.06
C GLU A 92 11.99 -1.00 -13.45
N TYR A 93 11.13 -0.25 -12.74
CA TYR A 93 11.44 1.07 -12.20
C TYR A 93 11.19 1.13 -10.70
N TYR A 94 12.06 1.87 -10.01
CA TYR A 94 12.03 2.03 -8.56
C TYR A 94 12.11 3.51 -8.22
N THR A 95 11.10 4.04 -7.53
CA THR A 95 11.23 5.34 -6.89
C THR A 95 11.95 5.13 -5.57
N VAL A 96 13.16 5.65 -5.46
CA VAL A 96 14.05 5.51 -4.30
C VAL A 96 14.17 6.84 -3.56
N ILE A 97 13.87 6.85 -2.27
CA ILE A 97 14.16 7.99 -1.40
C ILE A 97 15.52 7.75 -0.75
N ALA A 98 16.44 8.70 -0.85
CA ALA A 98 17.79 8.59 -0.30
C ALA A 98 18.24 9.91 0.33
N VAL A 99 19.17 9.83 1.28
CA VAL A 99 19.75 11.00 1.95
C VAL A 99 20.85 11.58 1.11
N THR A 100 20.70 12.82 0.69
CA THR A 100 21.71 13.63 -0.05
C THR A 100 22.49 14.54 0.89
N ASP A 101 21.84 15.06 1.96
CA ASP A 101 22.50 15.88 2.99
C ASP A 101 22.06 15.42 4.39
N PRO A 102 22.93 14.72 5.15
CA PRO A 102 22.58 14.21 6.48
C PRO A 102 22.34 15.29 7.53
N GLU A 103 22.88 16.48 7.35
CA GLU A 103 22.75 17.59 8.34
C GLU A 103 21.37 18.21 8.30
N GLN A 104 20.65 18.11 7.19
CA GLN A 104 19.35 18.72 6.99
C GLN A 104 18.16 17.82 7.34
N ARG A 105 18.39 16.60 7.88
CA ARG A 105 17.34 15.63 8.25
C ARG A 105 16.37 15.39 7.09
N THR A 106 15.07 15.65 7.28
CA THR A 106 14.04 15.42 6.23
C THR A 106 14.21 16.33 5.01
N ARG A 107 14.81 17.52 5.15
CA ARG A 107 15.15 18.41 4.03
C ARG A 107 16.43 18.02 3.29
N GLY A 108 17.16 17.06 3.80
CA GLY A 108 18.33 16.47 3.17
C GLY A 108 18.03 15.15 2.48
N MET A 109 16.77 14.85 2.17
CA MET A 109 16.37 13.65 1.43
C MET A 109 15.90 14.02 0.03
N SER A 110 16.31 13.23 -0.97
CA SER A 110 15.92 13.40 -2.35
C SER A 110 15.26 12.12 -2.89
N ALA A 111 14.51 12.25 -3.97
CA ALA A 111 13.83 11.15 -4.63
C ALA A 111 14.45 10.91 -6.01
N PHE A 112 14.59 9.65 -6.39
CA PHE A 112 15.24 9.25 -7.64
C PHE A 112 14.46 8.15 -8.35
N VAL A 113 14.55 8.10 -9.69
CA VAL A 113 14.18 6.93 -10.47
C VAL A 113 15.41 6.06 -10.67
N VAL A 114 15.37 4.83 -10.16
CA VAL A 114 16.38 3.78 -10.40
C VAL A 114 15.74 2.73 -11.30
N GLU A 115 16.49 2.29 -12.32
CA GLU A 115 16.05 1.20 -13.21
C GLU A 115 16.61 -0.13 -12.71
N LYS A 116 15.85 -1.21 -12.90
CA LYS A 116 16.30 -2.57 -12.55
C LYS A 116 17.61 -2.95 -13.21
N SER A 117 17.86 -2.40 -14.39
CA SER A 117 19.06 -2.64 -15.21
C SER A 117 20.27 -1.82 -14.80
N ASP A 118 20.15 -0.86 -13.89
CA ASP A 118 21.28 -0.08 -13.41
C ASP A 118 22.30 -1.00 -12.71
N GLU A 119 23.56 -0.86 -13.04
CA GLU A 119 24.65 -1.65 -12.42
C GLU A 119 24.69 -1.40 -10.91
N GLY A 120 24.84 -2.48 -10.12
CA GLY A 120 24.83 -2.42 -8.66
C GLY A 120 23.45 -2.60 -8.02
N VAL A 121 22.36 -2.66 -8.81
CA VAL A 121 21.03 -3.00 -8.31
C VAL A 121 20.87 -4.51 -8.18
N SER A 122 20.49 -4.97 -7.01
CA SER A 122 20.20 -6.39 -6.80
C SER A 122 19.05 -6.58 -5.78
N PHE A 123 18.56 -7.81 -5.68
CA PHE A 123 17.35 -8.12 -4.91
C PHE A 123 17.56 -9.29 -3.97
N GLY A 124 17.00 -9.18 -2.78
CA GLY A 124 16.92 -10.27 -1.83
C GLY A 124 15.92 -11.35 -2.23
N ALA A 125 15.93 -12.46 -1.51
CA ALA A 125 14.93 -13.51 -1.68
C ALA A 125 13.53 -12.99 -1.31
N PRO A 126 12.47 -13.49 -1.97
CA PRO A 126 11.10 -13.14 -1.63
C PRO A 126 10.76 -13.50 -0.17
N GLU A 127 10.15 -12.54 0.54
CA GLU A 127 9.75 -12.71 1.94
C GLU A 127 8.64 -13.76 2.10
N LYS A 128 8.77 -14.60 3.12
CA LYS A 128 7.73 -15.56 3.51
C LYS A 128 6.67 -14.86 4.35
N LYS A 129 5.61 -14.38 3.70
CA LYS A 129 4.58 -13.54 4.32
C LYS A 129 3.40 -14.33 4.87
N LEU A 130 2.66 -13.73 5.81
CA LEU A 130 1.40 -14.23 6.34
C LEU A 130 0.33 -14.31 5.24
N GLY A 131 0.10 -13.20 4.53
CA GLY A 131 -0.88 -13.03 3.47
C GLY A 131 -0.29 -12.39 2.22
N ILE A 132 -1.15 -12.03 1.26
CA ILE A 132 -0.80 -11.45 -0.05
C ILE A 132 0.37 -12.18 -0.72
N LYS A 133 0.36 -13.51 -0.65
CA LYS A 133 1.49 -14.35 -1.09
C LYS A 133 1.71 -14.31 -2.59
N GLY A 134 0.69 -13.94 -3.38
CA GLY A 134 0.81 -13.75 -4.82
C GLY A 134 1.53 -12.47 -5.24
N SER A 135 1.88 -11.57 -4.30
CA SER A 135 2.66 -10.36 -4.56
C SER A 135 4.06 -10.51 -3.99
N PRO A 136 5.12 -10.59 -4.79
CA PRO A 136 6.49 -10.69 -4.30
C PRO A 136 6.87 -9.42 -3.51
N THR A 137 7.67 -9.60 -2.47
CA THR A 137 8.18 -8.53 -1.62
C THR A 137 9.61 -8.88 -1.27
N CYS A 138 10.59 -8.05 -1.62
CA CYS A 138 12.01 -8.33 -1.41
C CYS A 138 12.72 -7.12 -0.81
N GLU A 139 13.96 -7.32 -0.40
CA GLU A 139 14.92 -6.23 -0.23
C GLU A 139 15.42 -5.77 -1.60
N VAL A 140 15.80 -4.48 -1.67
CA VAL A 140 16.52 -3.89 -2.80
C VAL A 140 17.87 -3.43 -2.29
N TYR A 141 18.94 -3.96 -2.86
CA TYR A 141 20.30 -3.57 -2.56
C TYR A 141 20.80 -2.59 -3.61
N LEU A 142 21.41 -1.52 -3.16
CA LEU A 142 22.04 -0.49 -3.97
C LEU A 142 23.53 -0.47 -3.59
N ASP A 143 24.39 -0.96 -4.49
CA ASP A 143 25.84 -1.02 -4.30
C ASP A 143 26.52 -0.20 -5.38
N ASN A 144 26.90 1.03 -5.04
CA ASN A 144 27.52 1.99 -5.96
C ASN A 144 26.70 2.21 -7.25
N VAL A 145 25.37 2.23 -7.11
CA VAL A 145 24.47 2.42 -8.25
C VAL A 145 24.61 3.84 -8.78
N ARG A 146 25.22 3.95 -9.95
CA ARG A 146 25.40 5.22 -10.67
C ARG A 146 24.24 5.48 -11.60
N ILE A 147 23.59 6.61 -11.41
CA ILE A 147 22.47 7.06 -12.25
C ILE A 147 22.71 8.47 -12.77
N PRO A 148 22.21 8.81 -13.98
CA PRO A 148 22.24 10.18 -14.50
C PRO A 148 21.58 11.18 -13.56
N GLY A 149 22.13 12.38 -13.47
CA GLY A 149 21.65 13.43 -12.57
C GLY A 149 20.21 13.89 -12.86
N ASP A 150 19.74 13.72 -14.11
CA ASP A 150 18.39 14.05 -14.53
C ASP A 150 17.32 13.06 -14.04
N ARG A 151 17.71 11.95 -13.40
CA ARG A 151 16.78 10.99 -12.78
C ARG A 151 16.32 11.39 -11.37
N ILE A 152 16.69 12.58 -10.89
CA ILE A 152 16.14 13.15 -9.66
C ILE A 152 14.67 13.54 -9.88
N ILE A 153 13.80 13.24 -8.91
CA ILE A 153 12.38 13.59 -8.92
C ILE A 153 12.19 14.85 -8.05
N GLY A 154 11.80 15.97 -8.67
CA GLY A 154 11.76 17.26 -8.00
C GLY A 154 13.16 17.86 -7.81
N ALA A 155 13.31 18.76 -6.85
CA ALA A 155 14.59 19.33 -6.49
C ALA A 155 15.30 18.50 -5.40
N GLU A 156 16.61 18.69 -5.29
CA GLU A 156 17.39 18.12 -4.19
C GLU A 156 16.83 18.60 -2.84
N GLY A 157 16.65 17.66 -1.90
CA GLY A 157 16.10 17.94 -0.59
C GLY A 157 14.56 17.85 -0.49
N GLU A 158 13.84 17.68 -1.60
CA GLU A 158 12.37 17.58 -1.61
C GLU A 158 11.84 16.14 -1.45
N GLY A 159 12.71 15.14 -1.42
CA GLY A 159 12.30 13.73 -1.47
C GLY A 159 11.37 13.30 -0.35
N PHE A 160 11.56 13.79 0.87
CA PHE A 160 10.67 13.47 1.98
C PHE A 160 9.28 14.11 1.84
N GLU A 161 9.22 15.35 1.37
CA GLU A 161 7.94 16.03 1.11
C GLU A 161 7.15 15.33 0.00
N ILE A 162 7.84 14.97 -1.09
CA ILE A 162 7.27 14.20 -2.20
C ILE A 162 6.75 12.85 -1.70
N ALA A 163 7.52 12.17 -0.83
CA ALA A 163 7.11 10.91 -0.23
C ALA A 163 5.83 11.05 0.62
N MET A 164 5.71 12.08 1.44
CA MET A 164 4.53 12.31 2.27
C MET A 164 3.30 12.66 1.43
N LYS A 165 3.46 13.53 0.41
CA LYS A 165 2.39 13.83 -0.55
C LYS A 165 1.91 12.57 -1.28
N THR A 166 2.83 11.73 -1.71
CA THR A 166 2.51 10.44 -2.34
C THR A 166 1.64 9.59 -1.42
N LEU A 167 2.05 9.42 -0.16
CA LEU A 167 1.32 8.62 0.81
C LEU A 167 -0.08 9.17 1.12
N ASP A 168 -0.28 10.49 1.13
CA ASP A 168 -1.61 11.08 1.35
C ASP A 168 -2.62 10.66 0.28
N HIS A 169 -2.18 10.50 -0.96
CA HIS A 169 -3.01 10.00 -2.05
C HIS A 169 -3.15 8.47 -2.05
N THR A 170 -2.09 7.73 -1.72
CA THR A 170 -2.09 6.26 -1.88
C THR A 170 -2.69 5.52 -0.69
N ARG A 171 -2.77 6.14 0.51
CA ARG A 171 -3.55 5.61 1.64
C ARG A 171 -5.00 5.29 1.27
N ILE A 172 -5.60 6.07 0.38
CA ILE A 172 -6.94 5.85 -0.15
C ILE A 172 -7.00 4.55 -0.97
N THR A 173 -5.94 4.25 -1.70
CA THR A 173 -5.78 3.00 -2.44
C THR A 173 -5.80 1.79 -1.51
N ILE A 174 -5.10 1.89 -0.36
CA ILE A 174 -5.11 0.86 0.68
C ILE A 174 -6.49 0.74 1.34
N ALA A 175 -7.16 1.86 1.58
CA ALA A 175 -8.54 1.84 2.08
C ALA A 175 -9.48 1.09 1.12
N ALA A 176 -9.36 1.34 -0.18
CA ALA A 176 -10.13 0.64 -1.20
C ALA A 176 -9.84 -0.87 -1.25
N GLN A 177 -8.56 -1.28 -1.08
CA GLN A 177 -8.21 -2.70 -0.95
C GLN A 177 -8.86 -3.34 0.28
N ALA A 178 -8.83 -2.65 1.41
CA ALA A 178 -9.41 -3.10 2.66
C ALA A 178 -10.93 -3.27 2.55
N VAL A 179 -11.63 -2.30 1.95
CA VAL A 179 -13.07 -2.38 1.66
C VAL A 179 -13.36 -3.57 0.75
N GLY A 180 -12.56 -3.77 -0.31
CA GLY A 180 -12.75 -4.87 -1.25
C GLY A 180 -12.65 -6.23 -0.59
N VAL A 181 -11.57 -6.51 0.17
CA VAL A 181 -11.42 -7.81 0.84
C VAL A 181 -12.49 -8.05 1.91
N ALA A 182 -12.92 -6.98 2.62
CA ALA A 182 -14.01 -7.08 3.58
C ALA A 182 -15.33 -7.43 2.90
N GLN A 183 -15.63 -6.78 1.76
CA GLN A 183 -16.83 -7.07 0.97
C GLN A 183 -16.80 -8.52 0.46
N GLY A 184 -15.67 -8.98 -0.08
CA GLY A 184 -15.54 -10.36 -0.57
C GLY A 184 -15.76 -11.39 0.53
N ALA A 185 -15.26 -11.14 1.74
CA ALA A 185 -15.45 -12.01 2.89
C ALA A 185 -16.93 -12.03 3.36
N LEU A 186 -17.57 -10.85 3.38
CA LEU A 186 -19.00 -10.73 3.69
C LEU A 186 -19.87 -11.48 2.68
N ASP A 187 -19.63 -11.29 1.38
CA ASP A 187 -20.39 -11.95 0.32
C ASP A 187 -20.29 -13.47 0.44
N TYR A 188 -19.09 -13.98 0.71
CA TYR A 188 -18.86 -15.40 0.88
C TYR A 188 -19.59 -15.94 2.13
N ALA A 189 -19.50 -15.23 3.24
CA ALA A 189 -20.18 -15.60 4.49
C ALA A 189 -21.72 -15.59 4.34
N LEU A 190 -22.27 -14.62 3.62
CA LEU A 190 -23.70 -14.52 3.32
C LEU A 190 -24.18 -15.72 2.47
N GLY A 191 -23.43 -16.08 1.42
CA GLY A 191 -23.75 -17.25 0.59
C GLY A 191 -23.75 -18.53 1.42
N TYR A 192 -22.66 -18.75 2.16
CA TYR A 192 -22.50 -19.92 3.01
C TYR A 192 -23.61 -20.02 4.08
N ALA A 193 -23.96 -18.91 4.73
CA ALA A 193 -24.99 -18.90 5.77
C ALA A 193 -26.38 -19.30 5.27
N LYS A 194 -26.70 -19.00 4.00
CA LYS A 194 -27.98 -19.37 3.36
C LYS A 194 -28.04 -20.84 2.97
N GLU A 195 -26.90 -21.47 2.68
CA GLU A 195 -26.82 -22.85 2.18
C GLU A 195 -26.52 -23.85 3.30
N ARG A 196 -25.74 -23.44 4.30
CA ARG A 196 -25.34 -24.33 5.40
C ARG A 196 -26.50 -24.57 6.34
N GLU A 197 -26.87 -25.83 6.51
CA GLU A 197 -27.92 -26.23 7.47
C GLU A 197 -27.32 -26.81 8.76
N GLN A 198 -27.87 -26.41 9.88
CA GLN A 198 -27.68 -27.00 11.20
C GLN A 198 -28.98 -26.89 11.99
N PHE A 199 -29.24 -27.85 12.88
CA PHE A 199 -30.50 -27.93 13.63
C PHE A 199 -31.75 -27.96 12.73
N GLY A 200 -31.60 -28.56 11.52
CA GLY A 200 -32.72 -28.75 10.56
C GLY A 200 -33.13 -27.52 9.78
N ARG A 201 -32.31 -26.46 9.72
CA ARG A 201 -32.56 -25.22 8.98
C ARG A 201 -31.27 -24.51 8.58
N PRO A 202 -31.30 -23.59 7.60
CA PRO A 202 -30.17 -22.73 7.27
C PRO A 202 -29.67 -21.97 8.50
N ILE A 203 -28.34 -21.85 8.65
CA ILE A 203 -27.77 -21.10 9.78
C ILE A 203 -28.13 -19.62 9.74
N ALA A 204 -28.47 -19.08 8.56
CA ALA A 204 -28.99 -17.72 8.38
C ALA A 204 -30.27 -17.43 9.17
N ASP A 205 -31.04 -18.46 9.55
CA ASP A 205 -32.28 -18.31 10.34
C ASP A 205 -31.99 -18.00 11.82
N ASN A 206 -30.75 -18.10 12.27
CA ASN A 206 -30.37 -17.80 13.63
C ASN A 206 -30.21 -16.30 13.84
N GLN A 207 -31.03 -15.69 14.71
CA GLN A 207 -31.03 -14.23 14.92
C GLN A 207 -29.66 -13.66 15.33
N GLY A 208 -28.90 -14.36 16.16
CA GLY A 208 -27.55 -13.95 16.55
C GLY A 208 -26.59 -13.86 15.36
N LEU A 209 -26.73 -14.75 14.36
CA LEU A 209 -25.95 -14.71 13.13
C LEU A 209 -26.42 -13.57 12.21
N GLN A 210 -27.74 -13.31 12.15
CA GLN A 210 -28.28 -12.19 11.40
C GLN A 210 -27.75 -10.85 11.91
N PHE A 211 -27.62 -10.66 13.21
CA PHE A 211 -27.03 -9.47 13.81
C PHE A 211 -25.56 -9.30 13.43
N LEU A 212 -24.78 -10.38 13.49
CA LEU A 212 -23.37 -10.36 13.08
C LEU A 212 -23.23 -9.96 11.60
N LEU A 213 -24.00 -10.58 10.71
CA LEU A 213 -23.98 -10.28 9.27
C LEU A 213 -24.41 -8.83 8.97
N ALA A 214 -25.42 -8.32 9.70
CA ALA A 214 -25.86 -6.93 9.59
C ALA A 214 -24.76 -5.95 10.02
N ASP A 215 -24.09 -6.22 11.14
CA ASP A 215 -22.96 -5.42 11.62
C ASP A 215 -21.78 -5.42 10.64
N MET A 216 -21.46 -6.58 10.04
CA MET A 216 -20.45 -6.69 9.00
C MET A 216 -20.81 -5.79 7.81
N GLY A 217 -22.04 -5.88 7.30
CA GLY A 217 -22.53 -5.08 6.18
C GLY A 217 -22.49 -3.58 6.46
N MET A 218 -22.98 -3.16 7.62
CA MET A 218 -22.95 -1.76 8.05
C MET A 218 -21.52 -1.19 8.10
N LYS A 219 -20.59 -1.95 8.67
CA LYS A 219 -19.19 -1.52 8.79
C LYS A 219 -18.51 -1.41 7.44
N VAL A 220 -18.72 -2.37 6.53
CA VAL A 220 -18.17 -2.35 5.17
C VAL A 220 -18.69 -1.12 4.43
N GLU A 221 -20.00 -0.83 4.52
CA GLU A 221 -20.56 0.34 3.83
C GLU A 221 -20.04 1.66 4.42
N ALA A 222 -19.95 1.79 5.74
CA ALA A 222 -19.35 2.96 6.37
C ALA A 222 -17.88 3.18 5.93
N ALA A 223 -17.08 2.10 5.83
CA ALA A 223 -15.71 2.17 5.36
C ALA A 223 -15.64 2.58 3.88
N ARG A 224 -16.56 2.09 3.04
CA ARG A 224 -16.66 2.45 1.63
C ARG A 224 -16.95 3.94 1.45
N GLN A 225 -17.94 4.47 2.15
CA GLN A 225 -18.34 5.88 2.06
C GLN A 225 -17.20 6.80 2.49
N LEU A 226 -16.49 6.47 3.58
CA LEU A 226 -15.32 7.24 4.02
C LEU A 226 -14.18 7.18 3.00
N THR A 227 -13.95 6.02 2.38
CA THR A 227 -12.94 5.83 1.34
C THR A 227 -13.25 6.67 0.09
N TYR A 228 -14.52 6.69 -0.35
CA TYR A 228 -14.94 7.47 -1.51
C TYR A 228 -14.94 8.97 -1.23
N ALA A 229 -15.31 9.37 -0.01
CA ALA A 229 -15.18 10.76 0.42
C ALA A 229 -13.72 11.25 0.40
N ALA A 230 -12.76 10.39 0.82
CA ALA A 230 -11.34 10.68 0.73
C ALA A 230 -10.85 10.73 -0.73
N ALA A 231 -11.34 9.81 -1.59
CA ALA A 231 -10.99 9.79 -3.01
C ALA A 231 -11.42 11.07 -3.73
N GLY A 232 -12.63 11.55 -3.50
CA GLY A 232 -13.09 12.81 -4.06
C GLY A 232 -12.25 14.03 -3.60
N ARG A 233 -11.77 14.03 -2.35
CA ARG A 233 -10.83 15.05 -1.86
C ARG A 233 -9.48 15.01 -2.55
N SER A 234 -8.97 13.80 -2.76
CA SER A 234 -7.72 13.58 -3.49
C SER A 234 -7.81 14.13 -4.92
N GLU A 235 -8.94 13.91 -5.59
CA GLU A 235 -9.17 14.38 -6.96
C GLU A 235 -9.26 15.91 -7.05
N ARG A 236 -9.93 16.54 -6.10
CA ARG A 236 -10.07 18.01 -6.05
C ARG A 236 -8.84 18.73 -5.48
N GLY A 237 -7.89 18.02 -4.85
CA GLY A 237 -6.76 18.63 -4.16
C GLY A 237 -7.15 19.37 -2.88
N ASP A 238 -8.16 18.85 -2.15
CA ASP A 238 -8.68 19.49 -0.94
C ASP A 238 -7.60 19.53 0.17
N LYS A 239 -7.57 20.63 0.94
CA LYS A 239 -6.55 20.87 2.00
C LYS A 239 -6.62 19.89 3.16
N ASP A 240 -7.76 19.24 3.38
CA ASP A 240 -8.00 18.25 4.43
C ASP A 240 -7.72 16.80 4.00
N LEU A 241 -7.14 16.60 2.81
CA LEU A 241 -6.81 15.29 2.24
C LEU A 241 -6.01 14.42 3.21
N THR A 242 -4.99 14.98 3.86
CA THR A 242 -4.14 14.25 4.81
C THR A 242 -4.95 13.60 5.93
N PHE A 243 -5.94 14.34 6.49
CA PHE A 243 -6.81 13.81 7.53
C PHE A 243 -7.74 12.71 6.99
N PHE A 244 -8.41 12.97 5.87
CA PHE A 244 -9.38 12.01 5.32
C PHE A 244 -8.70 10.77 4.74
N GLY A 245 -7.53 10.88 4.11
CA GLY A 245 -6.74 9.75 3.65
C GLY A 245 -6.29 8.82 4.78
N ALA A 246 -5.79 9.43 5.88
CA ALA A 246 -5.40 8.68 7.07
C ALA A 246 -6.62 8.03 7.76
N SER A 247 -7.74 8.75 7.86
CA SER A 247 -8.99 8.26 8.46
C SER A 247 -9.56 7.08 7.68
N ALA A 248 -9.64 7.20 6.35
CA ALA A 248 -10.14 6.15 5.47
C ALA A 248 -9.30 4.88 5.58
N LYS A 249 -7.97 5.01 5.49
CA LYS A 249 -7.05 3.86 5.60
C LYS A 249 -7.15 3.18 6.96
N CYS A 250 -7.15 3.95 8.04
CA CYS A 250 -7.21 3.42 9.40
C CYS A 250 -8.54 2.69 9.65
N PHE A 251 -9.66 3.32 9.34
CA PHE A 251 -10.98 2.76 9.58
C PHE A 251 -11.24 1.54 8.69
N ALA A 252 -11.02 1.65 7.37
CA ALA A 252 -11.27 0.55 6.45
C ALA A 252 -10.42 -0.70 6.77
N SER A 253 -9.15 -0.53 7.16
CA SER A 253 -8.28 -1.65 7.51
C SER A 253 -8.66 -2.31 8.85
N ASP A 254 -9.14 -1.55 9.85
CA ASP A 254 -9.66 -2.11 11.09
C ASP A 254 -10.96 -2.89 10.82
N VAL A 255 -11.85 -2.35 9.98
CA VAL A 255 -13.07 -3.03 9.52
C VAL A 255 -12.75 -4.30 8.75
N ALA A 256 -11.77 -4.25 7.83
CA ALA A 256 -11.39 -5.43 7.04
C ALA A 256 -10.90 -6.58 7.93
N MET A 257 -10.07 -6.27 8.93
CA MET A 257 -9.63 -7.29 9.90
C MET A 257 -10.80 -7.89 10.66
N GLN A 258 -11.73 -7.06 11.13
CA GLN A 258 -12.90 -7.56 11.87
C GLN A 258 -13.80 -8.41 10.98
N VAL A 259 -14.22 -7.90 9.83
CA VAL A 259 -15.16 -8.57 8.92
C VAL A 259 -14.59 -9.90 8.40
N THR A 260 -13.31 -9.93 8.03
CA THR A 260 -12.68 -11.18 7.57
C THR A 260 -12.55 -12.22 8.69
N THR A 261 -12.31 -11.79 9.93
CA THR A 261 -12.31 -12.67 11.11
C THR A 261 -13.72 -13.20 11.40
N ASP A 262 -14.74 -12.34 11.34
CA ASP A 262 -16.14 -12.71 11.53
C ASP A 262 -16.61 -13.68 10.43
N ALA A 263 -16.16 -13.51 9.18
CA ALA A 263 -16.45 -14.44 8.08
C ALA A 263 -15.89 -15.85 8.36
N VAL A 264 -14.66 -15.95 8.89
CA VAL A 264 -14.12 -17.25 9.35
C VAL A 264 -15.01 -17.84 10.43
N GLN A 265 -15.46 -17.03 11.38
CA GLN A 265 -16.35 -17.47 12.46
C GLN A 265 -17.72 -17.96 11.94
N VAL A 266 -18.31 -17.27 10.94
CA VAL A 266 -19.58 -17.67 10.29
C VAL A 266 -19.46 -19.07 9.67
N LEU A 267 -18.33 -19.40 9.05
CA LEU A 267 -18.09 -20.69 8.45
C LEU A 267 -17.71 -21.78 9.47
N GLY A 268 -17.35 -21.39 10.69
CA GLY A 268 -16.94 -22.31 11.74
C GLY A 268 -15.68 -23.10 11.35
N GLY A 269 -15.68 -24.41 11.61
CA GLY A 269 -14.52 -25.27 11.28
C GLY A 269 -14.12 -25.24 9.81
N TYR A 270 -15.06 -25.11 8.90
CA TYR A 270 -14.78 -24.98 7.47
C TYR A 270 -14.03 -23.69 7.13
N GLY A 271 -14.36 -22.58 7.80
CA GLY A 271 -13.66 -21.31 7.64
C GLY A 271 -12.20 -21.32 8.07
N TYR A 272 -11.82 -22.30 8.88
CA TYR A 272 -10.44 -22.48 9.38
C TYR A 272 -9.57 -23.37 8.48
N THR A 273 -10.14 -23.94 7.43
CA THR A 273 -9.44 -24.79 6.45
C THR A 273 -9.09 -23.98 5.19
N ARG A 274 -8.08 -24.47 4.45
CA ARG A 274 -7.63 -23.80 3.19
C ARG A 274 -8.54 -24.09 2.00
N ASP A 275 -9.54 -24.91 2.15
CA ASP A 275 -10.51 -25.23 1.09
C ASP A 275 -11.50 -24.08 0.87
N TYR A 276 -11.60 -23.17 1.84
CA TYR A 276 -12.46 -21.99 1.82
C TYR A 276 -11.63 -20.69 1.80
N PRO A 277 -12.07 -19.66 1.04
CA PRO A 277 -11.23 -18.48 0.81
C PRO A 277 -11.12 -17.53 2.02
N VAL A 278 -12.02 -17.63 3.00
CA VAL A 278 -12.13 -16.64 4.10
C VAL A 278 -10.88 -16.61 5.00
N GLU A 279 -10.21 -17.75 5.22
CA GLU A 279 -8.97 -17.80 5.99
C GLU A 279 -7.84 -17.02 5.28
N ARG A 280 -7.76 -17.11 3.93
CA ARG A 280 -6.83 -16.34 3.13
C ARG A 280 -7.16 -14.86 3.18
N MET A 281 -8.45 -14.50 3.06
CA MET A 281 -8.90 -13.11 3.14
C MET A 281 -8.53 -12.49 4.48
N MET A 282 -8.64 -13.23 5.59
CA MET A 282 -8.23 -12.76 6.92
C MET A 282 -6.72 -12.53 7.00
N ARG A 283 -5.91 -13.44 6.48
CA ARG A 283 -4.45 -13.29 6.44
C ARG A 283 -4.04 -12.12 5.54
N ASP A 284 -4.69 -11.95 4.41
CA ASP A 284 -4.43 -10.88 3.46
C ASP A 284 -4.83 -9.51 4.02
N ALA A 285 -5.99 -9.41 4.70
CA ALA A 285 -6.47 -8.18 5.31
C ALA A 285 -5.48 -7.58 6.33
N LYS A 286 -4.74 -8.42 7.05
CA LYS A 286 -3.85 -7.97 8.12
C LYS A 286 -2.81 -6.93 7.67
N ILE A 287 -2.28 -7.05 6.46
CA ILE A 287 -1.26 -6.13 5.97
C ILE A 287 -1.78 -4.70 5.83
N THR A 288 -3.09 -4.51 5.59
CA THR A 288 -3.68 -3.18 5.43
C THR A 288 -3.57 -2.30 6.67
N GLN A 289 -3.45 -2.92 7.85
CA GLN A 289 -3.19 -2.20 9.11
C GLN A 289 -1.72 -1.81 9.29
N ILE A 290 -0.81 -2.33 8.45
CA ILE A 290 0.65 -2.21 8.64
C ILE A 290 1.29 -1.31 7.60
N TYR A 291 1.15 -1.64 6.31
CA TYR A 291 1.86 -0.92 5.24
C TYR A 291 1.27 0.47 4.96
N GLU A 292 2.02 1.29 4.24
CA GLU A 292 1.73 2.72 3.98
C GLU A 292 1.44 3.53 5.26
N GLY A 293 2.18 3.19 6.32
CA GLY A 293 2.02 3.71 7.67
C GLY A 293 1.05 2.88 8.50
N THR A 294 1.53 2.37 9.64
CA THR A 294 0.69 1.59 10.55
C THR A 294 -0.53 2.37 11.00
N ASN A 295 -1.58 1.69 11.48
CA ASN A 295 -2.77 2.38 11.99
C ASN A 295 -2.47 3.28 13.20
N GLN A 296 -1.39 3.02 13.93
CA GLN A 296 -0.87 3.92 14.96
C GLN A 296 -0.33 5.22 14.32
N ILE A 297 0.43 5.12 13.23
CA ILE A 297 0.90 6.30 12.48
C ILE A 297 -0.27 7.06 11.86
N GLN A 298 -1.31 6.39 11.34
CA GLN A 298 -2.50 7.09 10.86
C GLN A 298 -3.15 7.93 11.97
N ARG A 299 -3.23 7.40 13.20
CA ARG A 299 -3.76 8.14 14.36
C ARG A 299 -2.89 9.35 14.73
N VAL A 300 -1.56 9.24 14.62
CA VAL A 300 -0.64 10.39 14.77
C VAL A 300 -0.89 11.44 13.69
N VAL A 301 -1.07 11.03 12.43
CA VAL A 301 -1.37 11.94 11.32
C VAL A 301 -2.70 12.66 11.54
N MET A 302 -3.76 11.93 11.89
CA MET A 302 -5.07 12.50 12.18
C MET A 302 -5.03 13.50 13.36
N SER A 303 -4.39 13.13 14.47
CA SER A 303 -4.30 13.98 15.65
C SER A 303 -3.56 15.29 15.35
N ARG A 304 -2.47 15.23 14.59
CA ARG A 304 -1.74 16.42 14.15
C ARG A 304 -2.58 17.33 13.26
N ALA A 305 -3.44 16.78 12.42
CA ALA A 305 -4.34 17.56 11.58
C ALA A 305 -5.47 18.23 12.38
N LEU A 306 -5.96 17.57 13.44
CA LEU A 306 -7.02 18.10 14.31
C LEU A 306 -6.52 19.15 15.31
N LEU A 307 -5.23 19.10 15.68
CA LEU A 307 -4.62 19.99 16.70
C LEU A 307 -3.88 21.20 16.09
N LYS A 308 -3.89 21.33 14.76
CA LYS A 308 -3.42 22.54 14.06
C LYS A 308 -4.49 23.63 14.07
#